data_5995e3e1cdc2c2adade83afacca56471
#
_entry.id   5995e3e1cdc2c2adade83afacca56471
#
_cell.length_a   1.000
_cell.length_b   1.000
_cell.length_c   1.000
_cell.angle_alpha   90.00
_cell.angle_beta   90.00
_cell.angle_gamma   90.00
#
_symmetry.space_group_name_H-M   'P 1'
#
loop_
_entity.id
_entity.type
_entity.pdbx_description
1 polymer ?
#
loop_
_entity_poly.entity_id
_entity_poly.type
_entity_poly.pdbx_seq_one_letter_code
_entity_poly.pdbx_strand_id
1 'polypeptide(L)'
;RDSVASRGLGDVYKRQLQRTARDLDLWIVAGTLPLPPQGQPEGKPRACSLLVDEQGQFVARYDKLHLFDVDVSDSRGRYRESDDYAHGEHVVVADTPVGRLGLTVCYDLRFAELYGALRDAGAELITAPSAFTRVTGAAHWEVLIRSRAIETQCYVLAAAQGGVHPGGRETYGHSLIVDPWGRKLAEQAHGEAALLADRDAAEQATIRERMPVLRHKRFFAAAEPRQPDVEIL
;
A
#
# COMPACT_ATOMS: atom_id res chain seq x y z
N ARG A 1 -16.91 20.04 -3.52
CA ARG A 1 -18.23 19.38 -3.62
C ARG A 1 -18.16 18.07 -2.88
N ASP A 2 -19.02 17.92 -1.85
CA ASP A 2 -19.40 16.70 -1.16
C ASP A 2 -18.45 16.11 -0.08
N SER A 3 -17.93 16.96 0.80
CA SER A 3 -17.25 16.49 2.03
C SER A 3 -18.19 15.69 2.98
N VAL A 4 -19.49 15.94 2.94
CA VAL A 4 -20.49 15.22 3.75
C VAL A 4 -20.82 13.85 3.17
N ALA A 5 -20.93 13.73 1.84
CA ALA A 5 -21.15 12.44 1.19
C ALA A 5 -19.95 11.49 1.35
N SER A 6 -18.72 12.02 1.30
CA SER A 6 -17.51 11.22 1.52
C SER A 6 -17.37 10.71 2.96
N ARG A 7 -17.87 11.45 3.97
CA ARG A 7 -17.86 11.05 5.39
C ARG A 7 -18.80 9.88 5.65
N GLY A 8 -20.06 9.99 5.23
CA GLY A 8 -21.03 8.90 5.38
C GLY A 8 -20.60 7.63 4.64
N LEU A 9 -19.97 7.78 3.48
CA LEU A 9 -19.46 6.67 2.68
C LEU A 9 -18.26 5.98 3.38
N GLY A 10 -17.35 6.76 3.96
CA GLY A 10 -16.20 6.21 4.72
C GLY A 10 -16.65 5.31 5.88
N ASP A 11 -17.66 5.72 6.65
CA ASP A 11 -18.20 4.93 7.77
C ASP A 11 -18.94 3.67 7.30
N VAL A 12 -19.62 3.73 6.16
CA VAL A 12 -20.24 2.55 5.54
C VAL A 12 -19.18 1.53 5.15
N TYR A 13 -18.12 1.95 4.47
CA TYR A 13 -17.01 1.06 4.08
C TYR A 13 -16.29 0.48 5.30
N LYS A 14 -16.03 1.27 6.33
CA LYS A 14 -15.42 0.77 7.58
C LYS A 14 -16.26 -0.36 8.18
N ARG A 15 -17.57 -0.15 8.37
CA ARG A 15 -18.47 -1.19 8.90
C ARG A 15 -18.51 -2.44 8.02
N GLN A 16 -18.50 -2.26 6.70
CA GLN A 16 -18.47 -3.38 5.77
C GLN A 16 -17.17 -4.19 5.92
N LEU A 17 -16.01 -3.54 5.97
CA LEU A 17 -14.71 -4.19 6.17
C LEU A 17 -14.66 -4.97 7.49
N GLN A 18 -15.08 -4.33 8.58
CA GLN A 18 -15.14 -4.97 9.90
C GLN A 18 -16.04 -6.20 9.90
N ARG A 19 -17.22 -6.10 9.27
CA ARG A 19 -18.13 -7.24 9.14
C ARG A 19 -17.51 -8.35 8.29
N THR A 20 -16.98 -8.01 7.11
CA THR A 20 -16.36 -9.00 6.20
C THR A 20 -15.19 -9.71 6.87
N ALA A 21 -14.33 -9.00 7.61
CA ALA A 21 -13.22 -9.59 8.34
C ALA A 21 -13.70 -10.62 9.36
N ARG A 22 -14.72 -10.28 10.16
CA ARG A 22 -15.32 -11.20 11.15
C ARG A 22 -16.03 -12.39 10.51
N ASP A 23 -16.86 -12.12 9.50
CA ASP A 23 -17.70 -13.16 8.89
C ASP A 23 -16.86 -14.22 8.14
N LEU A 24 -15.67 -13.83 7.67
CA LEU A 24 -14.77 -14.69 6.91
C LEU A 24 -13.49 -15.10 7.66
N ASP A 25 -13.31 -14.66 8.90
CA ASP A 25 -12.11 -14.93 9.71
C ASP A 25 -10.81 -14.51 8.99
N LEU A 26 -10.79 -13.28 8.46
CA LEU A 26 -9.70 -12.77 7.62
C LEU A 26 -9.10 -11.48 8.15
N TRP A 27 -7.77 -11.38 8.04
CA TRP A 27 -7.08 -10.09 8.08
C TRP A 27 -7.22 -9.40 6.72
N ILE A 28 -7.57 -8.11 6.71
CA ILE A 28 -7.84 -7.35 5.49
C ILE A 28 -7.00 -6.08 5.45
N VAL A 29 -6.21 -5.90 4.39
CA VAL A 29 -5.69 -4.59 4.02
C VAL A 29 -6.66 -3.93 3.05
N ALA A 30 -7.37 -2.94 3.54
CA ALA A 30 -8.38 -2.23 2.77
C ALA A 30 -7.74 -1.12 1.93
N GLY A 31 -7.24 -1.49 0.79
CA GLY A 31 -6.69 -0.66 -0.29
C GLY A 31 -6.52 0.83 0.03
N THR A 32 -7.39 1.66 -0.54
CA THR A 32 -7.34 3.11 -0.33
C THR A 32 -8.73 3.70 -0.14
N LEU A 33 -8.95 4.36 1.00
CA LEU A 33 -10.18 5.05 1.35
C LEU A 33 -9.92 6.54 1.62
N PRO A 34 -10.79 7.45 1.16
CA PRO A 34 -10.72 8.86 1.54
C PRO A 34 -11.26 9.03 2.97
N LEU A 35 -10.39 9.32 3.91
CA LEU A 35 -10.76 9.53 5.31
C LEU A 35 -10.23 10.88 5.81
N PRO A 36 -10.98 11.58 6.71
CA PRO A 36 -10.46 12.78 7.34
C PRO A 36 -9.22 12.46 8.18
N PRO A 37 -8.34 13.44 8.45
CA PRO A 37 -7.26 13.27 9.43
C PRO A 37 -7.81 12.91 10.81
N GLN A 38 -7.06 12.12 11.57
CA GLN A 38 -7.43 11.79 12.94
C GLN A 38 -7.55 13.05 13.80
N GLY A 39 -8.61 13.16 14.57
CA GLY A 39 -8.90 14.34 15.40
C GLY A 39 -9.31 15.61 14.65
N GLN A 40 -9.40 15.56 13.31
CA GLN A 40 -9.77 16.71 12.46
C GLN A 40 -10.84 16.32 11.43
N PRO A 41 -12.09 16.12 11.84
CA PRO A 41 -13.14 15.61 10.95
C PRO A 41 -13.47 16.55 9.79
N GLU A 42 -13.17 17.84 9.91
CA GLU A 42 -13.32 18.86 8.86
C GLU A 42 -12.06 19.07 8.03
N GLY A 43 -10.97 18.37 8.37
CA GLY A 43 -9.71 18.46 7.65
C GLY A 43 -9.80 17.90 6.23
N LYS A 44 -8.88 18.33 5.38
CA LYS A 44 -8.73 17.81 4.02
C LYS A 44 -8.49 16.30 4.07
N PRO A 45 -9.26 15.46 3.34
CA PRO A 45 -9.15 14.02 3.44
C PRO A 45 -7.76 13.52 3.05
N ARG A 46 -7.38 12.36 3.58
CA ARG A 46 -6.17 11.64 3.22
C ARG A 46 -6.54 10.34 2.50
N ALA A 47 -5.72 9.90 1.58
CA ALA A 47 -5.84 8.60 0.95
C ALA A 47 -5.29 7.56 1.93
N CYS A 48 -6.17 6.82 2.62
CA CYS A 48 -5.80 5.95 3.74
C CYS A 48 -5.87 4.48 3.37
N SER A 49 -4.87 3.70 3.77
CA SER A 49 -4.95 2.25 3.84
C SER A 49 -5.21 1.81 5.27
N LEU A 50 -6.16 0.89 5.47
CA LEU A 50 -6.54 0.38 6.79
C LEU A 50 -6.20 -1.11 6.88
N LEU A 51 -5.66 -1.52 8.04
CA LEU A 51 -5.50 -2.92 8.39
C LEU A 51 -6.57 -3.32 9.41
N VAL A 52 -7.31 -4.38 9.11
CA VAL A 52 -8.40 -4.92 9.95
C VAL A 52 -8.06 -6.37 10.29
N ASP A 53 -8.18 -6.74 11.55
CA ASP A 53 -8.00 -8.12 12.02
C ASP A 53 -9.25 -8.99 11.80
N GLU A 54 -9.14 -10.28 12.10
CA GLU A 54 -10.23 -11.24 11.98
C GLU A 54 -11.37 -11.01 12.99
N GLN A 55 -11.16 -10.22 14.05
CA GLN A 55 -12.21 -9.75 14.96
C GLN A 55 -12.90 -8.49 14.44
N GLY A 56 -12.47 -7.95 13.30
CA GLY A 56 -12.98 -6.72 12.71
C GLY A 56 -12.51 -5.46 13.41
N GLN A 57 -11.40 -5.51 14.15
CA GLN A 57 -10.79 -4.34 14.76
C GLN A 57 -9.82 -3.69 13.77
N PHE A 58 -9.78 -2.36 13.77
CA PHE A 58 -8.74 -1.64 13.02
C PHE A 58 -7.42 -1.71 13.78
N VAL A 59 -6.43 -2.39 13.22
CA VAL A 59 -5.11 -2.59 13.81
C VAL A 59 -4.14 -1.48 13.42
N ALA A 60 -4.24 -0.98 12.20
CA ALA A 60 -3.39 0.09 11.71
C ALA A 60 -4.09 0.95 10.66
N ARG A 61 -3.65 2.21 10.58
CA ARG A 61 -4.02 3.17 9.54
C ARG A 61 -2.74 3.79 8.98
N TYR A 62 -2.62 3.76 7.66
CA TYR A 62 -1.59 4.47 6.93
C TYR A 62 -2.22 5.55 6.07
N ASP A 63 -1.79 6.78 6.25
CA ASP A 63 -2.13 7.92 5.41
C ASP A 63 -1.03 8.08 4.36
N LYS A 64 -1.38 8.05 3.09
CA LYS A 64 -0.46 8.12 1.96
C LYS A 64 0.49 9.32 2.06
N LEU A 65 1.80 9.06 2.01
CA LEU A 65 2.83 10.10 2.17
C LEU A 65 3.03 10.91 0.90
N HIS A 66 3.04 10.27 -0.27
CA HIS A 66 3.42 10.92 -1.53
C HIS A 66 2.21 11.07 -2.45
N LEU A 67 1.80 12.30 -2.70
CA LEU A 67 0.66 12.62 -3.55
C LEU A 67 1.06 12.63 -5.03
N PHE A 68 0.15 12.16 -5.89
CA PHE A 68 0.38 12.01 -7.32
C PHE A 68 0.12 13.31 -8.07
N ASP A 69 1.08 14.24 -8.00
CA ASP A 69 1.06 15.51 -8.71
C ASP A 69 2.04 15.46 -9.88
N VAL A 70 1.53 15.06 -11.05
CA VAL A 70 2.36 14.79 -12.23
C VAL A 70 1.66 15.19 -13.53
N ASP A 71 2.44 15.38 -14.56
CA ASP A 71 1.99 15.46 -15.94
C ASP A 71 2.37 14.16 -16.65
N VAL A 72 1.39 13.51 -17.31
CA VAL A 72 1.55 12.21 -17.97
C VAL A 72 1.03 12.33 -19.40
N SER A 73 1.72 11.70 -20.34
CA SER A 73 1.29 11.66 -21.75
C SER A 73 0.18 10.63 -21.95
N ASP A 74 -0.96 10.83 -21.29
CA ASP A 74 -2.19 10.06 -21.46
C ASP A 74 -3.39 10.98 -21.78
N SER A 75 -4.60 10.42 -21.86
CA SER A 75 -5.82 11.18 -22.22
C SER A 75 -6.18 12.28 -21.23
N ARG A 76 -5.75 12.17 -19.95
CA ARG A 76 -6.00 13.18 -18.91
C ARG A 76 -4.90 14.24 -18.85
N GLY A 77 -3.68 13.87 -19.18
CA GLY A 77 -2.51 14.76 -19.27
C GLY A 77 -1.99 15.26 -17.92
N ARG A 78 -2.85 15.64 -16.99
CA ARG A 78 -2.48 16.27 -15.72
C ARG A 78 -3.20 15.64 -14.53
N TYR A 79 -2.43 15.34 -13.48
CA TYR A 79 -2.91 14.83 -12.19
C TYR A 79 -2.42 15.75 -11.08
N ARG A 80 -3.31 16.11 -10.18
CA ARG A 80 -3.04 16.93 -8.98
C ARG A 80 -3.83 16.37 -7.81
N GLU A 81 -3.28 15.31 -7.20
CA GLU A 81 -3.91 14.66 -6.05
C GLU A 81 -3.94 15.60 -4.84
N SER A 82 -2.96 16.51 -4.75
CA SER A 82 -2.90 17.53 -3.71
C SER A 82 -4.04 18.55 -3.77
N ASP A 83 -4.79 18.66 -4.87
CA ASP A 83 -5.97 19.54 -4.92
C ASP A 83 -7.08 18.97 -4.01
N ASP A 84 -7.22 17.62 -3.92
CA ASP A 84 -8.30 16.95 -3.21
C ASP A 84 -7.85 16.31 -1.89
N TYR A 85 -6.57 15.94 -1.73
CA TYR A 85 -6.04 15.19 -0.59
C TYR A 85 -4.89 15.91 0.11
N ALA A 86 -4.76 15.67 1.43
CA ALA A 86 -3.56 16.01 2.20
C ALA A 86 -2.64 14.77 2.29
N HIS A 87 -1.33 15.00 2.38
CA HIS A 87 -0.36 13.93 2.61
C HIS A 87 -0.37 13.44 4.06
N GLY A 88 0.08 12.21 4.27
CA GLY A 88 0.41 11.65 5.58
C GLY A 88 1.77 12.11 6.07
N GLU A 89 2.16 11.62 7.25
CA GLU A 89 3.40 12.06 7.92
C GLU A 89 4.23 10.89 8.46
N HIS A 90 3.66 9.67 8.51
CA HIS A 90 4.25 8.57 9.24
C HIS A 90 4.40 7.30 8.40
N VAL A 91 5.51 6.61 8.64
CA VAL A 91 5.74 5.23 8.19
C VAL A 91 4.97 4.30 9.12
N VAL A 92 4.26 3.31 8.58
CA VAL A 92 3.43 2.38 9.36
C VAL A 92 3.82 0.94 9.08
N VAL A 93 4.19 0.23 10.15
CA VAL A 93 4.41 -1.22 10.17
C VAL A 93 3.57 -1.82 11.29
N ALA A 94 2.85 -2.89 11.03
CA ALA A 94 1.99 -3.57 12.00
C ALA A 94 2.29 -5.06 12.05
N ASP A 95 2.12 -5.67 13.23
CA ASP A 95 2.25 -7.11 13.40
C ASP A 95 0.97 -7.80 12.90
N THR A 96 1.14 -8.90 12.16
CA THR A 96 0.06 -9.73 11.63
C THR A 96 0.41 -11.22 11.80
N PRO A 97 -0.56 -12.13 11.69
CA PRO A 97 -0.28 -13.57 11.76
C PRO A 97 0.72 -14.05 10.68
N VAL A 98 0.83 -13.33 9.57
CA VAL A 98 1.73 -13.68 8.46
C VAL A 98 3.07 -12.94 8.51
N GLY A 99 3.34 -12.15 9.55
CA GLY A 99 4.57 -11.38 9.74
C GLY A 99 4.33 -9.87 9.82
N ARG A 100 5.40 -9.09 9.96
CA ARG A 100 5.33 -7.64 10.08
C ARG A 100 5.06 -6.99 8.73
N LEU A 101 3.94 -6.29 8.63
CA LEU A 101 3.39 -5.73 7.41
C LEU A 101 3.62 -4.22 7.34
N GLY A 102 4.35 -3.76 6.32
CA GLY A 102 4.47 -2.35 5.95
C GLY A 102 3.34 -1.92 5.02
N LEU A 103 2.78 -0.75 5.26
CA LEU A 103 1.70 -0.19 4.45
C LEU A 103 2.22 0.92 3.54
N THR A 104 1.86 0.86 2.26
CA THR A 104 2.07 1.92 1.27
C THR A 104 0.85 2.07 0.36
N VAL A 105 0.79 3.15 -0.42
CA VAL A 105 -0.28 3.37 -1.40
C VAL A 105 0.28 3.93 -2.71
N CYS A 106 0.16 3.15 -3.79
CA CYS A 106 0.27 3.59 -5.18
C CYS A 106 1.57 4.36 -5.51
N TYR A 107 1.51 5.70 -5.54
CA TYR A 107 2.64 6.56 -5.90
C TYR A 107 3.84 6.44 -4.97
N ASP A 108 3.60 6.01 -3.71
CA ASP A 108 4.65 5.67 -2.73
C ASP A 108 5.68 4.68 -3.29
N LEU A 109 5.26 3.84 -4.24
CA LEU A 109 6.13 2.86 -4.91
C LEU A 109 7.37 3.49 -5.56
N ARG A 110 7.33 4.78 -5.91
CA ARG A 110 8.44 5.47 -6.55
C ARG A 110 9.52 5.93 -5.57
N PHE A 111 9.25 5.90 -4.29
CA PHE A 111 10.12 6.43 -3.23
C PHE A 111 10.80 5.30 -2.47
N ALA A 112 12.04 4.96 -2.89
CA ALA A 112 12.83 3.89 -2.30
C ALA A 112 13.08 4.13 -0.80
N GLU A 113 13.18 5.38 -0.40
CA GLU A 113 13.43 5.81 0.97
C GLU A 113 12.32 5.33 1.92
N LEU A 114 11.05 5.42 1.50
CA LEU A 114 9.91 4.91 2.27
C LEU A 114 10.03 3.39 2.46
N TYR A 115 10.33 2.66 1.40
CA TYR A 115 10.48 1.21 1.45
C TYR A 115 11.68 0.81 2.33
N GLY A 116 12.77 1.57 2.25
CA GLY A 116 13.92 1.43 3.14
C GLY A 116 13.54 1.64 4.61
N ALA A 117 12.77 2.70 4.91
CA ALA A 117 12.29 2.98 6.27
C ALA A 117 11.35 1.90 6.80
N LEU A 118 10.44 1.36 5.97
CA LEU A 118 9.60 0.22 6.35
C LEU A 118 10.45 -1.01 6.70
N ARG A 119 11.48 -1.30 5.91
CA ARG A 119 12.39 -2.41 6.17
C ARG A 119 13.21 -2.18 7.44
N ASP A 120 13.71 -0.97 7.67
CA ASP A 120 14.43 -0.60 8.89
C ASP A 120 13.52 -0.72 10.13
N ALA A 121 12.21 -0.45 9.99
CA ALA A 121 11.18 -0.69 11.01
C ALA A 121 10.81 -2.17 11.18
N GLY A 122 11.45 -3.08 10.45
CA GLY A 122 11.30 -4.53 10.58
C GLY A 122 10.23 -5.15 9.69
N ALA A 123 9.73 -4.47 8.68
CA ALA A 123 8.79 -5.06 7.74
C ALA A 123 9.34 -6.33 7.09
N GLU A 124 8.47 -7.30 6.92
CA GLU A 124 8.72 -8.58 6.24
C GLU A 124 7.88 -8.71 4.98
N LEU A 125 6.72 -8.07 4.98
CA LEU A 125 5.82 -7.92 3.86
C LEU A 125 5.48 -6.45 3.67
N ILE A 126 5.22 -6.02 2.44
CA ILE A 126 4.80 -4.64 2.13
C ILE A 126 3.62 -4.70 1.15
N THR A 127 2.57 -3.94 1.44
CA THR A 127 1.43 -3.80 0.53
C THR A 127 1.54 -2.54 -0.32
N ALA A 128 1.14 -2.64 -1.59
CA ALA A 128 1.15 -1.53 -2.54
C ALA A 128 -0.15 -1.48 -3.38
N PRO A 129 -1.32 -1.24 -2.75
CA PRO A 129 -2.57 -1.07 -3.49
C PRO A 129 -2.46 0.13 -4.43
N SER A 130 -2.84 -0.04 -5.68
CA SER A 130 -2.48 0.92 -6.73
C SER A 130 -3.52 1.06 -7.84
N ALA A 131 -3.46 2.20 -8.53
CA ALA A 131 -4.16 2.46 -9.78
C ALA A 131 -3.24 3.26 -10.72
N PHE A 132 -2.12 2.65 -11.13
CA PHE A 132 -1.15 3.28 -12.05
C PHE A 132 -1.83 3.57 -13.37
N THR A 133 -1.52 4.72 -13.98
CA THR A 133 -1.97 5.00 -15.35
C THR A 133 -1.41 3.95 -16.29
N ARG A 134 -2.11 3.66 -17.37
CA ARG A 134 -1.68 2.66 -18.36
C ARG A 134 -0.27 2.93 -18.87
N VAL A 135 0.05 4.19 -19.18
CA VAL A 135 1.35 4.60 -19.72
C VAL A 135 2.48 4.35 -18.71
N THR A 136 2.33 4.88 -17.50
CA THR A 136 3.38 4.72 -16.46
C THR A 136 3.43 3.30 -15.90
N GLY A 137 2.31 2.59 -15.89
CA GLY A 137 2.24 1.21 -15.46
C GLY A 137 3.01 0.29 -16.40
N ALA A 138 2.78 0.40 -17.71
CA ALA A 138 3.48 -0.40 -18.71
C ALA A 138 5.00 -0.23 -18.67
N ALA A 139 5.48 0.98 -18.36
CA ALA A 139 6.91 1.26 -18.31
C ALA A 139 7.57 0.95 -16.96
N HIS A 140 6.85 1.08 -15.83
CA HIS A 140 7.51 1.14 -14.52
C HIS A 140 6.99 0.12 -13.49
N TRP A 141 5.75 -0.36 -13.61
CA TRP A 141 5.05 -1.09 -12.54
C TRP A 141 5.81 -2.32 -12.07
N GLU A 142 6.02 -3.28 -12.95
CA GLU A 142 6.70 -4.53 -12.59
C GLU A 142 8.13 -4.30 -12.10
N VAL A 143 8.87 -3.43 -12.80
CA VAL A 143 10.26 -3.12 -12.46
C VAL A 143 10.36 -2.53 -11.05
N LEU A 144 9.49 -1.57 -10.71
CA LEU A 144 9.48 -0.97 -9.38
C LEU A 144 9.10 -1.97 -8.29
N ILE A 145 8.02 -2.75 -8.47
CA ILE A 145 7.61 -3.76 -7.48
C ILE A 145 8.72 -4.75 -7.20
N ARG A 146 9.35 -5.29 -8.24
CA ARG A 146 10.45 -6.24 -8.09
C ARG A 146 11.68 -5.59 -7.46
N SER A 147 12.00 -4.34 -7.82
CA SER A 147 13.10 -3.61 -7.17
C SER A 147 12.84 -3.42 -5.68
N ARG A 148 11.61 -3.01 -5.29
CA ARG A 148 11.25 -2.87 -3.87
C ARG A 148 11.38 -4.19 -3.11
N ALA A 149 10.92 -5.30 -3.69
CA ALA A 149 11.04 -6.62 -3.08
C ALA A 149 12.51 -7.02 -2.87
N ILE A 150 13.37 -6.82 -3.89
CA ILE A 150 14.78 -7.19 -3.86
C ILE A 150 15.56 -6.33 -2.86
N GLU A 151 15.45 -5.01 -2.93
CA GLU A 151 16.24 -4.10 -2.11
C GLU A 151 15.85 -4.14 -0.62
N THR A 152 14.56 -4.40 -0.31
CA THR A 152 14.08 -4.53 1.06
C THR A 152 14.13 -5.97 1.58
N GLN A 153 14.28 -6.94 0.70
CA GLN A 153 14.17 -8.38 1.03
C GLN A 153 12.83 -8.69 1.73
N CYS A 154 11.75 -8.05 1.25
CA CYS A 154 10.38 -8.24 1.70
C CYS A 154 9.53 -8.85 0.59
N TYR A 155 8.47 -9.58 0.99
CA TYR A 155 7.39 -9.87 0.07
C TYR A 155 6.67 -8.57 -0.29
N VAL A 156 6.26 -8.41 -1.55
CA VAL A 156 5.44 -7.26 -1.97
C VAL A 156 4.13 -7.76 -2.55
N LEU A 157 3.01 -7.29 -1.96
CA LEU A 157 1.65 -7.59 -2.37
C LEU A 157 1.07 -6.36 -3.04
N ALA A 158 0.95 -6.41 -4.36
CA ALA A 158 0.62 -5.26 -5.20
C ALA A 158 -0.72 -5.47 -5.91
N ALA A 159 -1.82 -5.18 -5.20
CA ALA A 159 -3.15 -5.16 -5.78
C ALA A 159 -3.32 -3.92 -6.67
N ALA A 160 -3.65 -4.10 -7.94
CA ALA A 160 -3.70 -3.01 -8.92
C ALA A 160 -5.01 -2.99 -9.69
N GLN A 161 -5.67 -1.84 -9.70
CA GLN A 161 -6.83 -1.62 -10.57
C GLN A 161 -6.40 -1.57 -12.03
N GLY A 162 -7.14 -2.27 -12.89
CA GLY A 162 -6.92 -2.31 -14.33
C GLY A 162 -8.19 -2.00 -15.12
N GLY A 163 -8.03 -1.47 -16.33
CA GLY A 163 -9.12 -1.24 -17.26
C GLY A 163 -9.45 0.23 -17.50
N VAL A 164 -10.60 0.44 -18.15
CA VAL A 164 -11.12 1.77 -18.47
C VAL A 164 -12.15 2.16 -17.41
N HIS A 165 -11.96 3.31 -16.79
CA HIS A 165 -12.83 3.83 -15.73
C HIS A 165 -13.79 4.91 -16.27
N PRO A 166 -14.86 5.25 -15.53
CA PRO A 166 -15.69 6.39 -15.86
C PRO A 166 -14.87 7.66 -16.11
N GLY A 167 -15.16 8.39 -17.17
CA GLY A 167 -14.38 9.58 -17.59
C GLY A 167 -13.17 9.27 -18.45
N GLY A 168 -13.01 8.01 -18.93
CA GLY A 168 -11.99 7.63 -19.90
C GLY A 168 -10.57 7.44 -19.34
N ARG A 169 -10.38 7.50 -18.01
CA ARG A 169 -9.11 7.16 -17.40
C ARG A 169 -8.81 5.68 -17.57
N GLU A 170 -7.62 5.35 -18.03
CA GLU A 170 -7.15 3.97 -18.13
C GLU A 170 -6.11 3.66 -17.05
N THR A 171 -6.25 2.51 -16.38
CA THR A 171 -5.27 1.99 -15.44
C THR A 171 -4.68 0.67 -15.92
N TYR A 172 -3.46 0.39 -15.47
CA TYR A 172 -2.61 -0.65 -16.03
C TYR A 172 -3.01 -2.06 -15.58
N GLY A 173 -3.50 -2.23 -14.35
CA GLY A 173 -3.73 -3.55 -13.77
C GLY A 173 -2.43 -4.23 -13.36
N HIS A 174 -2.29 -5.50 -13.74
CA HIS A 174 -1.13 -6.33 -13.41
C HIS A 174 -0.91 -6.45 -11.90
N SER A 175 -1.99 -6.81 -11.16
CA SER A 175 -1.83 -7.21 -9.75
C SER A 175 -0.83 -8.33 -9.64
N LEU A 176 0.11 -8.25 -8.69
CA LEU A 176 1.15 -9.27 -8.54
C LEU A 176 1.60 -9.44 -7.10
N ILE A 177 2.12 -10.62 -6.79
CA ILE A 177 2.81 -10.95 -5.55
C ILE A 177 4.24 -11.32 -5.91
N VAL A 178 5.20 -10.67 -5.24
CA VAL A 178 6.64 -10.86 -5.47
C VAL A 178 7.32 -11.26 -4.18
N ASP A 179 8.23 -12.23 -4.25
CA ASP A 179 9.02 -12.70 -3.11
C ASP A 179 10.27 -11.82 -2.85
N PRO A 180 10.97 -12.04 -1.73
CA PRO A 180 12.19 -11.29 -1.37
C PRO A 180 13.35 -11.41 -2.35
N TRP A 181 13.33 -12.39 -3.26
CA TRP A 181 14.32 -12.60 -4.31
C TRP A 181 13.96 -11.91 -5.62
N GLY A 182 12.76 -11.31 -5.69
CA GLY A 182 12.22 -10.65 -6.88
C GLY A 182 11.52 -11.60 -7.87
N ARG A 183 11.20 -12.85 -7.47
CA ARG A 183 10.41 -13.77 -8.28
C ARG A 183 8.93 -13.40 -8.19
N LYS A 184 8.24 -13.38 -9.32
CA LYS A 184 6.78 -13.26 -9.35
C LYS A 184 6.17 -14.60 -8.92
N LEU A 185 5.44 -14.60 -7.80
CA LEU A 185 4.73 -15.78 -7.29
C LEU A 185 3.35 -15.90 -7.92
N ALA A 186 2.68 -14.77 -8.15
CA ALA A 186 1.37 -14.73 -8.80
C ALA A 186 1.20 -13.40 -9.55
N GLU A 187 0.47 -13.42 -10.65
CA GLU A 187 0.16 -12.22 -11.45
C GLU A 187 -1.22 -12.37 -12.09
N GLN A 188 -1.99 -11.28 -12.14
CA GLN A 188 -3.20 -11.12 -12.91
C GLN A 188 -3.14 -9.81 -13.69
N ALA A 189 -3.00 -9.91 -15.01
CA ALA A 189 -2.85 -8.75 -15.87
C ALA A 189 -4.15 -7.93 -15.94
N HIS A 190 -5.29 -8.59 -16.17
CA HIS A 190 -6.58 -7.96 -16.38
C HIS A 190 -7.72 -8.78 -15.75
N GLY A 191 -8.82 -8.09 -15.46
CA GLY A 191 -10.02 -8.70 -14.91
C GLY A 191 -9.95 -8.92 -13.40
N GLU A 192 -11.02 -9.50 -12.85
CA GLU A 192 -11.16 -9.79 -11.43
C GLU A 192 -10.58 -11.16 -11.11
N ALA A 193 -9.73 -11.23 -10.10
CA ALA A 193 -9.15 -12.47 -9.60
C ALA A 193 -8.71 -12.35 -8.15
N ALA A 194 -8.65 -13.49 -7.46
CA ALA A 194 -7.94 -13.65 -6.21
C ALA A 194 -6.57 -14.28 -6.50
N LEU A 195 -5.49 -13.56 -6.18
CA LEU A 195 -4.13 -14.08 -6.25
C LEU A 195 -3.73 -14.65 -4.89
N LEU A 196 -3.20 -15.88 -4.89
CA LEU A 196 -2.76 -16.58 -3.70
C LEU A 196 -1.27 -16.89 -3.82
N ALA A 197 -0.55 -16.74 -2.71
CA ALA A 197 0.84 -17.17 -2.58
C ALA A 197 1.14 -17.52 -1.13
N ASP A 198 1.99 -18.53 -0.95
CA ASP A 198 2.50 -18.90 0.36
C ASP A 198 3.71 -18.03 0.72
N ARG A 199 3.82 -17.65 2.00
CA ARG A 199 5.02 -17.03 2.52
C ARG A 199 5.95 -18.07 3.10
N ASP A 200 7.18 -18.14 2.61
CA ASP A 200 8.28 -18.91 3.21
C ASP A 200 9.17 -17.99 4.07
N ALA A 201 8.89 -17.95 5.37
CA ALA A 201 9.66 -17.16 6.31
C ALA A 201 11.11 -17.66 6.49
N ALA A 202 11.34 -18.98 6.33
CA ALA A 202 12.66 -19.58 6.45
C ALA A 202 13.54 -19.22 5.23
N GLU A 203 12.97 -19.28 4.02
CA GLU A 203 13.67 -18.81 2.82
C GLU A 203 13.99 -17.31 2.93
N GLN A 204 13.05 -16.48 3.38
CA GLN A 204 13.29 -15.04 3.59
C GLN A 204 14.42 -14.79 4.58
N ALA A 205 14.45 -15.51 5.70
CA ALA A 205 15.53 -15.41 6.69
C ALA A 205 16.87 -15.81 6.07
N THR A 206 16.91 -16.90 5.30
CA THR A 206 18.11 -17.36 4.59
C THR A 206 18.63 -16.33 3.59
N ILE A 207 17.74 -15.69 2.82
CA ILE A 207 18.11 -14.61 1.89
C ILE A 207 18.75 -13.44 2.66
N ARG A 208 18.14 -13.02 3.77
CA ARG A 208 18.64 -11.93 4.60
C ARG A 208 19.98 -12.24 5.28
N GLU A 209 20.21 -13.49 5.66
CA GLU A 209 21.48 -13.94 6.23
C GLU A 209 22.59 -13.99 5.19
N ARG A 210 22.33 -14.59 4.03
CA ARG A 210 23.33 -14.78 2.96
C ARG A 210 23.66 -13.47 2.24
N MET A 211 22.70 -12.55 2.14
CA MET A 211 22.88 -11.22 1.54
C MET A 211 22.45 -10.13 2.51
N PRO A 212 23.27 -9.82 3.53
CA PRO A 212 22.85 -8.93 4.63
C PRO A 212 22.94 -7.45 4.23
N VAL A 213 22.16 -7.03 3.23
CA VAL A 213 22.20 -5.68 2.65
C VAL A 213 21.96 -4.58 3.70
N LEU A 214 21.11 -4.82 4.70
CA LEU A 214 20.88 -3.86 5.78
C LEU A 214 22.13 -3.63 6.63
N ARG A 215 22.91 -4.67 6.92
CA ARG A 215 24.17 -4.53 7.68
C ARG A 215 25.25 -3.84 6.86
N HIS A 216 25.15 -3.89 5.53
CA HIS A 216 26.07 -3.22 4.61
C HIS A 216 25.66 -1.78 4.28
N LYS A 217 24.45 -1.38 4.65
CA LYS A 217 23.93 -0.03 4.45
C LYS A 217 24.83 1.00 5.14
N ARG A 218 25.15 2.10 4.45
CA ARG A 218 25.97 3.21 4.96
C ARG A 218 25.20 4.50 5.14
N PHE A 219 24.06 4.64 4.44
CA PHE A 219 23.17 5.79 4.54
C PHE A 219 21.84 5.34 5.13
N PHE A 220 21.32 6.11 6.07
CA PHE A 220 20.04 5.87 6.73
C PHE A 220 19.14 7.06 6.48
N ALA A 221 17.90 6.82 6.09
CA ALA A 221 16.89 7.87 6.07
C ALA A 221 16.56 8.28 7.51
N ALA A 222 16.44 9.57 7.77
CA ALA A 222 16.11 10.11 9.09
C ALA A 222 14.60 10.01 9.42
N ALA A 223 13.90 9.03 8.87
CA ALA A 223 12.48 8.82 9.19
C ALA A 223 12.38 8.02 10.48
N GLU A 224 11.83 8.60 11.53
CA GLU A 224 11.43 7.85 12.71
C GLU A 224 10.16 7.05 12.39
N PRO A 225 10.23 5.70 12.43
CA PRO A 225 9.02 4.89 12.31
C PRO A 225 8.19 5.11 13.58
N ARG A 226 6.98 5.64 13.43
CA ARG A 226 6.02 5.69 14.52
C ARG A 226 5.33 4.32 14.62
N GLN A 227 5.37 3.71 15.81
CA GLN A 227 4.40 2.65 16.09
C GLN A 227 3.00 3.27 15.98
N PRO A 228 2.03 2.59 15.39
CA PRO A 228 0.70 3.12 15.33
C PRO A 228 0.20 3.38 16.74
N ASP A 229 -0.05 4.65 17.09
CA ASP A 229 -0.91 4.98 18.21
C ASP A 229 -2.29 4.46 17.81
N VAL A 230 -2.66 3.31 18.34
CA VAL A 230 -3.94 2.66 18.12
C VAL A 230 -4.98 3.39 18.99
N GLU A 231 -5.14 4.69 18.84
CA GLU A 231 -6.40 5.34 19.14
C GLU A 231 -7.33 5.11 17.96
N ILE A 232 -7.95 3.97 18.00
CA ILE A 232 -8.94 3.55 17.02
C ILE A 232 -10.26 4.19 17.44
N LEU A 233 -10.78 4.96 16.56
CA LEU A 233 -12.09 5.58 16.44
C LEU A 233 -13.22 4.93 17.20
#